data_63cb68b25e5a75a39105d36fd1329527
#
_entry.id   63cb68b25e5a75a39105d36fd1329527
#
_cell.length_a   1.000
_cell.length_b   1.000
_cell.length_c   1.000
_cell.angle_alpha   90.00
_cell.angle_beta   90.00
_cell.angle_gamma   90.00
#
_symmetry.space_group_name_H-M   'P 1'
#
loop_
_entity.id
_entity.type
_entity.pdbx_description
1 polymer ?
#
loop_
_entity_poly.entity_id
_entity_poly.type
_entity_poly.pdbx_seq_one_letter_code
_entity_poly.pdbx_strand_id
1 'polypeptide(L)'
;GMVMAVVPLSMGITAPLSGSLSDRWGTRPLAVAGLAMLLIGYLAVSRLDLNTTPAVYMLSFLPVGVGMGLFQSPNNSAIMGSAPRQRLGVVSGLLSLTRTLGQTSGIAIMGAIWSGLTLINAGPAYTGEGSTAPLAARMVAQQQTVSVVVVIIAIALSLSIWALVSEKRARSSESIYLNTTGK
;
A
#
# COMPACT_ATOMS: atom_id res chain seq x y z
N GLY A 1 6.09 -16.71 -13.73
CA GLY A 1 5.04 -15.99 -14.44
C GLY A 1 3.69 -16.01 -13.74
N MET A 2 3.02 -17.17 -13.61
CA MET A 2 1.65 -17.27 -13.05
C MET A 2 1.52 -16.74 -11.61
N VAL A 3 2.51 -16.96 -10.78
CA VAL A 3 2.51 -16.52 -9.37
C VAL A 3 2.47 -14.99 -9.25
N MET A 4 3.12 -14.27 -10.17
CA MET A 4 3.12 -12.81 -10.18
C MET A 4 1.80 -12.20 -10.67
N ALA A 5 0.92 -12.97 -11.31
CA ALA A 5 -0.38 -12.51 -11.79
C ALA A 5 -1.41 -12.33 -10.65
N VAL A 6 -1.18 -12.89 -9.47
CA VAL A 6 -2.11 -12.83 -8.34
C VAL A 6 -2.41 -11.38 -7.92
N VAL A 7 -1.38 -10.53 -7.82
CA VAL A 7 -1.55 -9.13 -7.41
C VAL A 7 -2.38 -8.33 -8.43
N PRO A 8 -2.03 -8.29 -9.73
CA PRO A 8 -2.83 -7.53 -10.69
C PRO A 8 -4.24 -8.11 -10.89
N LEU A 9 -4.43 -9.43 -10.81
CA LEU A 9 -5.75 -10.03 -10.91
C LEU A 9 -6.64 -9.68 -9.72
N SER A 10 -6.15 -9.85 -8.49
CA SER A 10 -6.91 -9.48 -7.28
C SER A 10 -7.20 -7.98 -7.24
N MET A 11 -6.25 -7.14 -7.62
CA MET A 11 -6.46 -5.70 -7.76
C MET A 11 -7.51 -5.38 -8.83
N GLY A 12 -7.45 -6.02 -10.00
CA GLY A 12 -8.39 -5.81 -11.10
C GLY A 12 -9.84 -6.16 -10.75
N ILE A 13 -10.03 -7.19 -9.92
CA ILE A 13 -11.36 -7.57 -9.41
C ILE A 13 -11.82 -6.61 -8.31
N THR A 14 -10.91 -6.23 -7.42
CA THR A 14 -11.25 -5.44 -6.22
C THR A 14 -11.47 -3.96 -6.54
N ALA A 15 -10.76 -3.39 -7.52
CA ALA A 15 -10.84 -1.97 -7.83
C ALA A 15 -12.25 -1.50 -8.24
N PRO A 16 -13.01 -2.16 -9.14
CA PRO A 16 -14.37 -1.76 -9.47
C PRO A 16 -15.34 -1.95 -8.29
N LEU A 17 -15.17 -3.01 -7.50
CA LEU A 17 -15.96 -3.24 -6.29
C LEU A 17 -15.71 -2.17 -5.25
N SER A 18 -14.46 -1.76 -5.07
CA SER A 18 -14.06 -0.67 -4.18
C SER A 18 -14.65 0.67 -4.60
N GLY A 19 -14.73 0.96 -5.91
CA GLY A 19 -15.37 2.16 -6.41
C GLY A 19 -16.84 2.24 -5.98
N SER A 20 -17.63 1.20 -6.26
CA SER A 20 -19.05 1.15 -5.89
C SER A 20 -19.28 1.15 -4.37
N LEU A 21 -18.38 0.56 -3.61
CA LEU A 21 -18.46 0.53 -2.15
C LEU A 21 -18.09 1.89 -1.54
N SER A 22 -17.16 2.61 -2.17
CA SER A 22 -16.76 3.97 -1.82
C SER A 22 -17.94 4.97 -1.92
N ASP A 23 -18.81 4.78 -2.92
CA ASP A 23 -20.00 5.62 -3.09
C ASP A 23 -21.01 5.45 -1.94
N ARG A 24 -21.03 4.27 -1.31
CA ARG A 24 -21.96 3.96 -0.21
C ARG A 24 -21.38 4.27 1.18
N TRP A 25 -20.12 3.90 1.42
CA TRP A 25 -19.48 3.97 2.75
C TRP A 25 -18.51 5.14 2.88
N GLY A 26 -18.25 5.83 1.78
CA GLY A 26 -17.26 6.90 1.72
C GLY A 26 -15.85 6.39 1.44
N THR A 27 -14.99 7.29 0.96
CA THR A 27 -13.64 6.98 0.51
C THR A 27 -12.68 6.63 1.65
N ARG A 28 -12.81 7.29 2.82
CA ARG A 28 -11.88 7.12 3.95
C ARG A 28 -11.93 5.77 4.64
N PRO A 29 -13.11 5.19 4.99
CA PRO A 29 -13.16 3.86 5.60
C PRO A 29 -12.55 2.77 4.69
N LEU A 30 -12.76 2.89 3.38
CA LEU A 30 -12.18 1.96 2.41
C LEU A 30 -10.66 2.11 2.30
N ALA A 31 -10.14 3.33 2.35
CA ALA A 31 -8.71 3.57 2.36
C ALA A 31 -8.04 2.93 3.60
N VAL A 32 -8.67 3.06 4.78
CA VAL A 32 -8.20 2.38 6.01
C VAL A 32 -8.25 0.86 5.86
N ALA A 33 -9.35 0.31 5.34
CA ALA A 33 -9.47 -1.12 5.09
C ALA A 33 -8.42 -1.62 4.08
N GLY A 34 -8.16 -0.87 3.01
CA GLY A 34 -7.12 -1.15 2.03
C GLY A 34 -5.72 -1.19 2.64
N LEU A 35 -5.38 -0.20 3.47
CA LEU A 35 -4.10 -0.16 4.19
C LEU A 35 -3.97 -1.30 5.20
N ALA A 36 -5.04 -1.69 5.88
CA ALA A 36 -5.05 -2.85 6.78
C ALA A 36 -4.80 -4.15 6.02
N MET A 37 -5.44 -4.34 4.85
CA MET A 37 -5.20 -5.50 3.99
C MET A 37 -3.77 -5.53 3.45
N LEU A 38 -3.21 -4.37 3.07
CA LEU A 38 -1.80 -4.26 2.67
C LEU A 38 -0.88 -4.67 3.83
N LEU A 39 -1.14 -4.20 5.04
CA LEU A 39 -0.35 -4.56 6.22
C LEU A 39 -0.38 -6.07 6.47
N ILE A 40 -1.56 -6.69 6.43
CA ILE A 40 -1.71 -8.15 6.59
C ILE A 40 -0.94 -8.89 5.49
N GLY A 41 -1.07 -8.47 4.24
CA GLY A 41 -0.37 -9.07 3.11
C GLY A 41 1.15 -8.98 3.23
N TYR A 42 1.69 -7.80 3.53
CA TYR A 42 3.14 -7.64 3.70
C TYR A 42 3.68 -8.34 4.96
N LEU A 43 2.90 -8.45 6.03
CA LEU A 43 3.25 -9.31 7.18
C LEU A 43 3.29 -10.79 6.79
N ALA A 44 2.37 -11.27 5.96
CA ALA A 44 2.43 -12.63 5.44
C ALA A 44 3.66 -12.83 4.52
N VAL A 45 3.92 -11.89 3.62
CA VAL A 45 5.10 -11.92 2.72
C VAL A 45 6.41 -11.90 3.50
N SER A 46 6.49 -11.18 4.62
CA SER A 46 7.70 -11.13 5.46
C SER A 46 8.03 -12.47 6.13
N ARG A 47 7.08 -13.42 6.18
CA ARG A 47 7.25 -14.77 6.75
C ARG A 47 7.62 -15.83 5.71
N LEU A 48 7.69 -15.46 4.43
CA LEU A 48 8.06 -16.39 3.37
C LEU A 48 9.53 -16.81 3.49
N ASP A 49 9.79 -18.09 3.25
CA ASP A 49 11.13 -18.71 3.27
C ASP A 49 11.41 -19.52 2.00
N LEU A 50 12.58 -20.15 1.93
CA LEU A 50 13.00 -20.97 0.80
C LEU A 50 12.17 -22.24 0.58
N ASN A 51 11.46 -22.70 1.61
CA ASN A 51 10.63 -23.91 1.58
C ASN A 51 9.15 -23.59 1.30
N THR A 52 8.84 -22.31 1.07
CA THR A 52 7.47 -21.86 0.84
C THR A 52 6.92 -22.45 -0.47
N THR A 53 5.79 -23.12 -0.38
CA THR A 53 5.11 -23.66 -1.57
C THR A 53 4.54 -22.54 -2.43
N PRO A 54 4.41 -22.73 -3.77
CA PRO A 54 3.81 -21.74 -4.65
C PRO A 54 2.41 -21.30 -4.23
N ALA A 55 1.62 -22.21 -3.66
CA ALA A 55 0.26 -21.91 -3.18
C ALA A 55 0.27 -20.94 -1.99
N VAL A 56 1.14 -21.15 -1.00
CA VAL A 56 1.31 -20.26 0.15
C VAL A 56 1.83 -18.89 -0.30
N TYR A 57 2.74 -18.87 -1.28
CA TYR A 57 3.23 -17.64 -1.87
C TYR A 57 2.09 -16.84 -2.51
N MET A 58 1.28 -17.48 -3.37
CA MET A 58 0.12 -16.84 -4.00
C MET A 58 -0.88 -16.31 -2.98
N LEU A 59 -1.17 -17.10 -1.94
CA LEU A 59 -2.11 -16.72 -0.89
C LEU A 59 -1.60 -15.52 -0.06
N SER A 60 -0.30 -15.42 0.16
CA SER A 60 0.32 -14.30 0.88
C SER A 60 0.26 -12.98 0.10
N PHE A 61 0.31 -13.05 -1.24
CA PHE A 61 0.21 -11.86 -2.10
C PHE A 61 -1.23 -11.44 -2.42
N LEU A 62 -2.22 -12.31 -2.20
CA LEU A 62 -3.61 -11.99 -2.46
C LEU A 62 -4.13 -10.79 -1.63
N PRO A 63 -3.88 -10.69 -0.31
CA PRO A 63 -4.26 -9.51 0.46
C PRO A 63 -3.56 -8.22 -0.01
N VAL A 64 -2.35 -8.32 -0.57
CA VAL A 64 -1.64 -7.16 -1.13
C VAL A 64 -2.40 -6.60 -2.33
N GLY A 65 -2.80 -7.43 -3.28
CA GLY A 65 -3.57 -6.99 -4.45
C GLY A 65 -4.96 -6.47 -4.09
N VAL A 66 -5.66 -7.13 -3.17
CA VAL A 66 -6.94 -6.67 -2.62
C VAL A 66 -6.78 -5.31 -1.94
N GLY A 67 -5.77 -5.16 -1.09
CA GLY A 67 -5.47 -3.91 -0.38
C GLY A 67 -5.16 -2.76 -1.33
N MET A 68 -4.38 -3.01 -2.38
CA MET A 68 -4.12 -2.02 -3.43
C MET A 68 -5.40 -1.58 -4.15
N GLY A 69 -6.28 -2.52 -4.52
CA GLY A 69 -7.56 -2.21 -5.15
C GLY A 69 -8.49 -1.40 -4.24
N LEU A 70 -8.58 -1.77 -2.97
CA LEU A 70 -9.38 -1.06 -1.96
C LEU A 70 -8.87 0.34 -1.66
N PHE A 71 -7.56 0.56 -1.68
CA PHE A 71 -6.96 1.86 -1.39
C PHE A 71 -6.93 2.79 -2.61
N GLN A 72 -6.50 2.29 -3.76
CA GLN A 72 -6.17 3.11 -4.93
C GLN A 72 -7.41 3.69 -5.61
N SER A 73 -8.49 2.91 -5.74
CA SER A 73 -9.70 3.32 -6.43
C SER A 73 -10.41 4.49 -5.72
N PRO A 74 -10.76 4.41 -4.41
CA PRO A 74 -11.42 5.51 -3.72
C PRO A 74 -10.49 6.74 -3.56
N ASN A 75 -9.20 6.55 -3.41
CA ASN A 75 -8.24 7.65 -3.33
C ASN A 75 -8.20 8.47 -4.64
N ASN A 76 -8.16 7.78 -5.79
CA ASN A 76 -8.24 8.44 -7.10
C ASN A 76 -9.55 9.19 -7.27
N SER A 77 -10.68 8.57 -6.90
CA SER A 77 -12.00 9.19 -6.98
C SER A 77 -12.11 10.44 -6.10
N ALA A 78 -11.55 10.40 -4.89
CA ALA A 78 -11.52 11.55 -3.98
C ALA A 78 -10.71 12.72 -4.57
N ILE A 79 -9.53 12.46 -5.15
CA ILE A 79 -8.69 13.47 -5.78
C ILE A 79 -9.39 14.07 -7.01
N MET A 80 -9.94 13.23 -7.87
CA MET A 80 -10.64 13.68 -9.08
C MET A 80 -11.93 14.41 -8.76
N GLY A 81 -12.67 13.98 -7.73
CA GLY A 81 -13.92 14.62 -7.28
C GLY A 81 -13.70 15.99 -6.63
N SER A 82 -12.53 16.29 -6.10
CA SER A 82 -12.19 17.61 -5.53
C SER A 82 -11.79 18.65 -6.59
N ALA A 83 -11.57 18.21 -7.84
CA ALA A 83 -11.09 19.07 -8.91
C ALA A 83 -12.24 19.77 -9.67
N PRO A 84 -12.10 21.07 -10.01
CA PRO A 84 -13.02 21.74 -10.92
C PRO A 84 -13.03 21.04 -12.30
N ARG A 85 -14.21 20.93 -12.90
CA ARG A 85 -14.38 20.23 -14.19
C ARG A 85 -13.43 20.72 -15.29
N GLN A 86 -13.13 22.02 -15.32
CA GLN A 86 -12.22 22.64 -16.30
C GLN A 86 -10.75 22.23 -16.11
N ARG A 87 -10.38 21.70 -14.93
CA ARG A 87 -9.00 21.34 -14.58
C ARG A 87 -8.78 19.83 -14.41
N LEU A 88 -9.77 19.00 -14.73
CA LEU A 88 -9.67 17.53 -14.57
C LEU A 88 -8.46 16.96 -15.34
N GLY A 89 -8.15 17.45 -16.53
CA GLY A 89 -6.99 16.99 -17.30
C GLY A 89 -5.65 17.29 -16.59
N VAL A 90 -5.52 18.48 -15.99
CA VAL A 90 -4.31 18.85 -15.24
C VAL A 90 -4.16 18.00 -13.99
N VAL A 91 -5.25 17.81 -13.24
CA VAL A 91 -5.26 16.97 -12.00
C VAL A 91 -4.95 15.52 -12.32
N SER A 92 -5.51 14.97 -13.39
CA SER A 92 -5.22 13.61 -13.86
C SER A 92 -3.74 13.44 -14.26
N GLY A 93 -3.19 14.42 -15.00
CA GLY A 93 -1.77 14.44 -15.37
C GLY A 93 -0.85 14.49 -14.14
N LEU A 94 -1.17 15.36 -13.17
CA LEU A 94 -0.42 15.48 -11.93
C LEU A 94 -0.48 14.20 -11.09
N LEU A 95 -1.66 13.57 -11.00
CA LEU A 95 -1.84 12.28 -10.31
C LEU A 95 -0.99 11.18 -10.95
N SER A 96 -0.97 11.10 -12.27
CA SER A 96 -0.15 10.13 -13.01
C SER A 96 1.35 10.40 -12.81
N LEU A 97 1.78 11.65 -12.86
CA LEU A 97 3.16 12.04 -12.61
C LEU A 97 3.60 11.68 -11.21
N THR A 98 2.82 12.04 -10.19
CA THR A 98 3.10 11.71 -8.78
C THR A 98 3.20 10.21 -8.55
N ARG A 99 2.30 9.43 -9.17
CA ARG A 99 2.33 7.97 -9.11
C ARG A 99 3.61 7.41 -9.73
N THR A 100 3.98 7.86 -10.93
CA THR A 100 5.18 7.38 -11.62
C THR A 100 6.44 7.74 -10.84
N LEU A 101 6.55 8.97 -10.34
CA LEU A 101 7.67 9.39 -9.49
C LEU A 101 7.74 8.55 -8.21
N GLY A 102 6.61 8.32 -7.55
CA GLY A 102 6.54 7.49 -6.35
C GLY A 102 6.96 6.03 -6.61
N GLN A 103 6.50 5.43 -7.71
CA GLN A 103 6.88 4.08 -8.10
C GLN A 103 8.38 3.98 -8.43
N THR A 104 8.90 4.88 -9.24
CA THR A 104 10.31 4.87 -9.64
C THR A 104 11.24 5.08 -8.43
N SER A 105 10.93 6.08 -7.60
CA SER A 105 11.69 6.34 -6.38
C SER A 105 11.59 5.17 -5.38
N GLY A 106 10.40 4.59 -5.24
CA GLY A 106 10.17 3.44 -4.37
C GLY A 106 11.00 2.22 -4.79
N ILE A 107 11.01 1.89 -6.08
CA ILE A 107 11.83 0.79 -6.61
C ILE A 107 13.31 1.05 -6.37
N ALA A 108 13.79 2.27 -6.64
CA ALA A 108 15.20 2.62 -6.45
C ALA A 108 15.63 2.54 -4.98
N ILE A 109 14.84 3.11 -4.07
CA ILE A 109 15.11 3.12 -2.63
C ILE A 109 15.06 1.69 -2.05
N MET A 110 14.02 0.93 -2.37
CA MET A 110 13.89 -0.44 -1.86
C MET A 110 14.94 -1.37 -2.45
N GLY A 111 15.31 -1.18 -3.72
CA GLY A 111 16.42 -1.90 -4.36
C GLY A 111 17.77 -1.61 -3.70
N ALA A 112 18.05 -0.34 -3.37
CA ALA A 112 19.27 0.05 -2.68
C ALA A 112 19.33 -0.54 -1.25
N ILE A 113 18.20 -0.48 -0.50
CA ILE A 113 18.10 -1.09 0.84
C ILE A 113 18.33 -2.60 0.74
N TRP A 114 17.65 -3.28 -0.17
CA TRP A 114 17.81 -4.72 -0.36
C TRP A 114 19.25 -5.12 -0.73
N SER A 115 19.86 -4.38 -1.66
CA SER A 115 21.24 -4.63 -2.06
C SER A 115 22.21 -4.42 -0.90
N GLY A 116 22.10 -3.32 -0.16
CA GLY A 116 22.92 -3.04 1.01
C GLY A 116 22.77 -4.09 2.11
N LEU A 117 21.54 -4.47 2.44
CA LEU A 117 21.25 -5.52 3.41
C LEU A 117 21.80 -6.89 2.95
N THR A 118 21.73 -7.18 1.66
CA THR A 118 22.27 -8.42 1.11
C THR A 118 23.78 -8.50 1.29
N LEU A 119 24.51 -7.42 1.01
CA LEU A 119 25.96 -7.36 1.20
C LEU A 119 26.33 -7.50 2.69
N ILE A 120 25.61 -6.84 3.59
CA ILE A 120 25.82 -6.97 5.04
C ILE A 120 25.64 -8.43 5.48
N ASN A 121 24.57 -9.10 5.03
CA ASN A 121 24.26 -10.47 5.40
C ASN A 121 25.17 -11.51 4.69
N ALA A 122 25.79 -11.16 3.56
CA ALA A 122 26.79 -12.00 2.89
C ALA A 122 28.14 -12.04 3.63
N GLY A 123 28.41 -11.05 4.48
CA GLY A 123 29.59 -10.95 5.33
C GLY A 123 30.77 -10.22 4.67
N PRO A 124 31.79 -9.84 5.47
CA PRO A 124 32.89 -8.99 5.02
C PRO A 124 33.84 -9.63 4.00
N ALA A 125 33.82 -10.95 3.88
CA ALA A 125 34.64 -11.68 2.88
C ALA A 125 34.01 -11.70 1.48
N TYR A 126 32.73 -11.26 1.35
CA TYR A 126 32.03 -11.24 0.08
C TYR A 126 32.31 -9.93 -0.67
N THR A 127 32.88 -10.02 -1.85
CA THR A 127 33.27 -8.87 -2.70
C THR A 127 32.42 -8.73 -3.96
N GLY A 128 31.38 -9.57 -4.13
CA GLY A 128 30.49 -9.55 -5.28
C GLY A 128 29.32 -8.56 -5.14
N GLU A 129 28.43 -8.57 -6.11
CA GLU A 129 27.21 -7.79 -6.10
C GLU A 129 26.09 -8.45 -5.28
N GLY A 130 25.13 -7.69 -4.78
CA GLY A 130 23.99 -8.20 -4.03
C GLY A 130 23.17 -9.26 -4.80
N SER A 131 23.09 -9.14 -6.14
CA SER A 131 22.39 -10.08 -7.02
C SER A 131 23.06 -11.46 -7.09
N THR A 132 24.37 -11.55 -6.87
CA THR A 132 25.18 -12.78 -6.92
C THR A 132 25.51 -13.34 -5.53
N ALA A 133 25.06 -12.67 -4.45
CA ALA A 133 25.26 -13.10 -3.08
C ALA A 133 24.62 -14.46 -2.77
N PRO A 134 25.10 -15.18 -1.74
CA PRO A 134 24.49 -16.43 -1.29
C PRO A 134 22.98 -16.31 -1.07
N LEU A 135 22.24 -17.35 -1.48
CA LEU A 135 20.78 -17.34 -1.43
C LEU A 135 20.22 -17.05 -0.03
N ALA A 136 20.86 -17.56 1.01
CA ALA A 136 20.50 -17.31 2.40
C ALA A 136 20.59 -15.80 2.75
N ALA A 137 21.67 -15.12 2.35
CA ALA A 137 21.86 -13.69 2.57
C ALA A 137 20.78 -12.85 1.86
N ARG A 138 20.45 -13.23 0.62
CA ARG A 138 19.41 -12.58 -0.17
C ARG A 138 18.02 -12.74 0.44
N MET A 139 17.70 -13.91 1.01
CA MET A 139 16.43 -14.16 1.69
C MET A 139 16.28 -13.34 2.98
N VAL A 140 17.33 -13.31 3.81
CA VAL A 140 17.32 -12.46 5.02
C VAL A 140 17.16 -10.99 4.65
N ALA A 141 17.88 -10.51 3.65
CA ALA A 141 17.76 -9.15 3.15
C ALA A 141 16.35 -8.84 2.61
N GLN A 142 15.72 -9.80 1.93
CA GLN A 142 14.33 -9.69 1.47
C GLN A 142 13.37 -9.51 2.63
N GLN A 143 13.46 -10.34 3.66
CA GLN A 143 12.61 -10.24 4.86
C GLN A 143 12.82 -8.91 5.59
N GLN A 144 14.06 -8.46 5.72
CA GLN A 144 14.39 -7.16 6.34
C GLN A 144 13.83 -5.99 5.51
N THR A 145 13.97 -6.02 4.18
CA THR A 145 13.42 -4.99 3.29
C THR A 145 11.89 -4.94 3.36
N VAL A 146 11.23 -6.10 3.36
CA VAL A 146 9.77 -6.17 3.51
C VAL A 146 9.34 -5.65 4.88
N SER A 147 10.12 -5.88 5.94
CA SER A 147 9.84 -5.34 7.27
C SER A 147 9.87 -3.81 7.30
N VAL A 148 10.74 -3.16 6.53
CA VAL A 148 10.73 -1.69 6.35
C VAL A 148 9.42 -1.24 5.71
N VAL A 149 8.95 -1.95 4.68
CA VAL A 149 7.65 -1.65 4.04
C VAL A 149 6.49 -1.81 5.03
N VAL A 150 6.51 -2.86 5.86
CA VAL A 150 5.51 -3.09 6.92
C VAL A 150 5.45 -1.91 7.88
N VAL A 151 6.60 -1.39 8.34
CA VAL A 151 6.65 -0.22 9.22
C VAL A 151 6.06 1.01 8.56
N ILE A 152 6.41 1.28 7.30
CA ILE A 152 5.87 2.42 6.54
C ILE A 152 4.34 2.31 6.40
N ILE A 153 3.82 1.13 6.07
CA ILE A 153 2.38 0.90 5.94
C ILE A 153 1.68 1.03 7.31
N ALA A 154 2.29 0.55 8.39
CA ALA A 154 1.74 0.70 9.74
C ALA A 154 1.64 2.17 10.17
N ILE A 155 2.64 2.99 9.85
CA ILE A 155 2.60 4.44 10.07
C ILE A 155 1.47 5.07 9.23
N ALA A 156 1.38 4.74 7.93
CA ALA A 156 0.35 5.25 7.05
C ALA A 156 -1.06 4.85 7.52
N LEU A 157 -1.25 3.61 7.98
CA LEU A 157 -2.49 3.13 8.56
C LEU A 157 -2.86 3.89 9.83
N SER A 158 -1.91 4.10 10.73
CA SER A 158 -2.12 4.86 11.97
C SER A 158 -2.56 6.29 11.70
N LEU A 159 -1.90 6.97 10.76
CA LEU A 159 -2.27 8.32 10.32
C LEU A 159 -3.67 8.34 9.66
N SER A 160 -3.98 7.34 8.86
CA SER A 160 -5.28 7.22 8.19
C SER A 160 -6.42 6.99 9.19
N ILE A 161 -6.20 6.16 10.21
CA ILE A 161 -7.15 5.94 11.31
C ILE A 161 -7.33 7.22 12.12
N TRP A 162 -6.23 7.91 12.46
CA TRP A 162 -6.29 9.18 13.19
C TRP A 162 -7.10 10.24 12.43
N ALA A 163 -6.87 10.37 11.11
CA ALA A 163 -7.62 11.28 10.27
C ALA A 163 -9.12 10.93 10.21
N LEU A 164 -9.46 9.64 10.11
CA LEU A 164 -10.85 9.17 10.11
C LEU A 164 -11.56 9.50 11.43
N VAL A 165 -10.90 9.29 12.57
CA VAL A 165 -11.45 9.56 13.89
C VAL A 165 -11.62 11.06 14.12
N SER A 166 -10.64 11.87 13.71
CA SER A 166 -10.67 13.33 13.82
C SER A 166 -11.84 13.94 13.05
N GLU A 167 -12.09 13.45 11.84
CA GLU A 167 -13.24 13.93 11.04
C GLU A 167 -14.59 13.57 11.67
N LYS A 168 -14.71 12.33 12.19
CA LYS A 168 -15.95 11.93 12.88
C LYS A 168 -16.23 12.83 14.09
N ARG A 169 -15.19 13.20 14.84
CA ARG A 169 -15.32 14.11 15.99
C ARG A 169 -15.74 15.52 15.56
N ALA A 170 -15.16 16.05 14.48
CA ALA A 170 -15.50 17.37 13.96
C ALA A 170 -16.97 17.44 13.52
N ARG A 171 -17.45 16.45 12.78
CA ARG A 171 -18.86 16.37 12.34
C ARG A 171 -19.85 16.23 13.52
N SER A 172 -19.47 15.48 14.56
CA SER A 172 -20.32 15.36 15.76
C SER A 172 -20.43 16.68 16.52
N SER A 173 -19.35 17.46 16.59
CA SER A 173 -19.36 18.78 17.23
C SER A 173 -20.24 19.78 16.46
N GLU A 174 -20.15 19.78 15.13
CA GLU A 174 -20.96 20.65 14.26
C GLU A 174 -22.46 20.32 14.35
N SER A 175 -22.83 19.05 14.42
CA SER A 175 -24.24 18.64 14.59
C SER A 175 -24.82 19.07 15.93
N ILE A 176 -24.01 19.08 17.00
CA ILE A 176 -24.41 19.55 18.33
C ILE A 176 -24.67 21.08 18.31
N TYR A 177 -23.76 21.84 17.67
CA TYR A 177 -23.90 23.29 17.53
C TYR A 177 -25.16 23.70 16.77
N LEU A 178 -25.46 23.05 15.65
CA LEU A 178 -26.66 23.32 14.86
C LEU A 178 -27.96 22.99 15.61
N ASN A 179 -27.93 21.96 16.45
CA ASN A 179 -29.11 21.56 17.24
C ASN A 179 -29.33 22.47 18.47
N THR A 180 -28.30 23.17 18.96
CA THR A 180 -28.38 24.12 20.08
C THR A 180 -28.74 25.55 19.65
N THR A 181 -28.40 25.94 18.42
CA THR A 181 -28.64 27.30 17.89
C THR A 181 -29.92 27.40 17.07
N GLY A 182 -30.57 26.29 16.74
CA GLY A 182 -31.82 26.22 15.95
C GLY A 182 -33.10 26.21 16.77
N LYS A 183 -33.08 26.68 18.07
CA LYS A 183 -34.27 26.94 18.89
C LYS A 183 -34.53 28.41 19.08
#